data_bafc0f0c708ef311353a1417a4df02ea
#
_entry.id   bafc0f0c708ef311353a1417a4df02ea
#
_cell.length_a   1.000
_cell.length_b   1.000
_cell.length_c   1.000
_cell.angle_alpha   90.00
_cell.angle_beta   90.00
_cell.angle_gamma   90.00
#
_symmetry.space_group_name_H-M   'P 1'
#
loop_
_entity.id
_entity.type
_entity.pdbx_description
1 polymer ?
#
loop_
_entity_poly.entity_id
_entity_poly.type
_entity_poly.pdbx_seq_one_letter_code
_entity_poly.pdbx_strand_id
1 'polypeptide(L)'
;NIEADKLDIDDSQHISIYQGNVKMIQGSLHIEADKIIFHFTANNDLQKLEIEGSPATLKQLNDNNEPVSGRARNIIYTENQLLLKLMGDARFQSEADTIDGEWITINTNTDALKAGSKKGENRVRMIIQPKNTPTSDKTIK
;
A
#
# COMPACT_ATOMS: atom_id res chain seq x y z
N ASN A 1 -16.71 -2.88 0.05
CA ASN A 1 -17.47 -1.82 0.72
C ASN A 1 -16.61 -0.56 0.83
N ILE A 2 -17.12 0.57 0.33
CA ILE A 2 -16.43 1.85 0.38
C ILE A 2 -17.38 2.89 0.95
N GLU A 3 -16.87 3.69 1.90
CA GLU A 3 -17.58 4.82 2.47
C GLU A 3 -16.77 6.08 2.26
N ALA A 4 -17.45 7.18 1.95
CA ALA A 4 -16.80 8.47 1.76
C ALA A 4 -17.84 9.57 1.96
N ASP A 5 -17.37 10.80 2.11
CA ASP A 5 -18.28 11.95 2.21
C ASP A 5 -18.85 12.32 0.86
N LYS A 6 -18.13 12.03 -0.23
CA LYS A 6 -18.55 12.42 -1.58
C LYS A 6 -18.08 11.39 -2.60
N LEU A 7 -18.92 11.16 -3.60
CA LEU A 7 -18.60 10.27 -4.72
C LEU A 7 -18.93 10.98 -6.03
N ASP A 8 -17.97 11.01 -6.95
CA ASP A 8 -18.14 11.46 -8.32
C ASP A 8 -17.83 10.32 -9.26
N ILE A 9 -18.72 10.04 -10.19
CA ILE A 9 -18.51 9.03 -11.22
C ILE A 9 -18.54 9.70 -12.58
N ASP A 10 -17.48 9.46 -13.38
CA ASP A 10 -17.42 9.98 -14.74
C ASP A 10 -17.27 8.80 -15.69
N ASP A 11 -18.38 8.37 -16.26
CA ASP A 11 -18.39 7.21 -17.16
C ASP A 11 -17.63 7.47 -18.45
N SER A 12 -17.55 8.73 -18.90
CA SER A 12 -16.86 9.05 -20.14
C SER A 12 -15.35 8.91 -20.00
N GLN A 13 -14.82 9.10 -18.79
CA GLN A 13 -13.41 8.95 -18.50
C GLN A 13 -13.10 7.65 -17.77
N HIS A 14 -14.11 6.85 -17.47
CA HIS A 14 -13.96 5.58 -16.75
C HIS A 14 -13.27 5.76 -15.40
N ILE A 15 -13.69 6.78 -14.64
CA ILE A 15 -13.14 7.01 -13.31
C ILE A 15 -14.24 7.17 -12.27
N SER A 16 -13.91 6.80 -11.05
CA SER A 16 -14.75 7.06 -9.87
C SER A 16 -13.88 7.68 -8.81
N ILE A 17 -14.34 8.77 -8.20
CA ILE A 17 -13.58 9.51 -7.20
C ILE A 17 -14.36 9.53 -5.90
N TYR A 18 -13.75 8.99 -4.86
CA TYR A 18 -14.27 9.03 -3.50
C TYR A 18 -13.45 10.04 -2.71
N GLN A 19 -14.10 10.97 -2.03
CA GLN A 19 -13.42 12.02 -1.27
C GLN A 19 -14.00 12.20 0.12
N GLY A 20 -13.13 12.47 1.08
CA GLY A 20 -13.48 12.79 2.45
C GLY A 20 -13.69 11.56 3.30
N ASN A 21 -12.82 11.35 4.27
CA ASN A 21 -12.93 10.24 5.22
C ASN A 21 -13.22 8.91 4.54
N VAL A 22 -12.41 8.59 3.53
CA VAL A 22 -12.63 7.40 2.72
C VAL A 22 -12.17 6.18 3.47
N LYS A 23 -13.04 5.17 3.56
CA LYS A 23 -12.71 3.86 4.13
C LYS A 23 -13.15 2.80 3.16
N MET A 24 -12.25 1.89 2.85
CA MET A 24 -12.52 0.78 1.96
C MET A 24 -12.18 -0.53 2.68
N ILE A 25 -13.09 -1.48 2.63
CA ILE A 25 -12.89 -2.80 3.21
C ILE A 25 -13.25 -3.83 2.17
N GLN A 26 -12.30 -4.72 1.88
CA GLN A 26 -12.52 -5.83 0.98
C GLN A 26 -11.74 -7.04 1.51
N GLY A 27 -12.46 -7.99 2.11
CA GLY A 27 -11.81 -9.09 2.80
C GLY A 27 -10.94 -8.56 3.93
N SER A 28 -9.67 -8.94 3.95
CA SER A 28 -8.74 -8.44 4.95
C SER A 28 -8.13 -7.09 4.59
N LEU A 29 -8.38 -6.59 3.37
CA LEU A 29 -7.83 -5.31 2.94
C LEU A 29 -8.63 -4.17 3.54
N HIS A 30 -7.95 -3.26 4.23
CA HIS A 30 -8.52 -2.05 4.81
C HIS A 30 -7.70 -0.85 4.34
N ILE A 31 -8.39 0.13 3.74
CA ILE A 31 -7.74 1.36 3.28
C ILE A 31 -8.43 2.53 3.94
N GLU A 32 -7.65 3.47 4.46
CA GLU A 32 -8.16 4.75 4.95
C GLU A 32 -7.40 5.87 4.25
N ALA A 33 -8.13 6.83 3.73
CA ALA A 33 -7.54 7.89 2.93
C ALA A 33 -8.44 9.12 2.91
N ASP A 34 -7.92 10.21 2.36
CA ASP A 34 -8.73 11.40 2.09
C ASP A 34 -9.38 11.31 0.73
N LYS A 35 -8.80 10.55 -0.18
CA LYS A 35 -9.30 10.45 -1.55
C LYS A 35 -8.84 9.15 -2.18
N ILE A 36 -9.73 8.49 -2.91
CA ILE A 36 -9.40 7.31 -3.71
C ILE A 36 -9.99 7.49 -5.09
N ILE A 37 -9.15 7.33 -6.12
CA ILE A 37 -9.58 7.40 -7.51
C ILE A 37 -9.41 6.01 -8.11
N PHE A 38 -10.51 5.47 -8.64
CA PHE A 38 -10.50 4.22 -9.38
C PHE A 38 -10.46 4.52 -10.86
N HIS A 39 -9.53 3.93 -11.56
CA HIS A 39 -9.43 4.01 -13.02
C HIS A 39 -9.80 2.66 -13.61
N PHE A 40 -10.71 2.65 -14.56
CA PHE A 40 -11.19 1.43 -15.19
C PHE A 40 -10.86 1.45 -16.68
N THR A 41 -10.73 0.25 -17.26
CA THR A 41 -10.62 0.13 -18.71
C THR A 41 -11.99 0.33 -19.36
N ALA A 42 -12.02 0.38 -20.70
CA ALA A 42 -13.28 0.48 -21.43
C ALA A 42 -14.20 -0.70 -21.14
N ASN A 43 -13.67 -1.83 -20.71
CA ASN A 43 -14.45 -3.01 -20.35
C ASN A 43 -14.84 -3.03 -18.86
N ASN A 44 -14.61 -1.94 -18.14
CA ASN A 44 -14.90 -1.82 -16.72
C ASN A 44 -14.03 -2.70 -15.83
N ASP A 45 -12.85 -3.08 -16.29
CA ASP A 45 -11.88 -3.75 -15.45
C ASP A 45 -11.03 -2.72 -14.73
N LEU A 46 -10.67 -3.00 -13.49
CA LEU A 46 -9.80 -2.10 -12.74
C LEU A 46 -8.44 -2.00 -13.40
N GLN A 47 -7.99 -0.79 -13.66
CA GLN A 47 -6.69 -0.51 -14.25
C GLN A 47 -5.70 0.04 -13.24
N LYS A 48 -6.15 0.97 -12.41
CA LYS A 48 -5.29 1.67 -11.46
C LYS A 48 -6.10 2.24 -10.31
N LEU A 49 -5.51 2.23 -9.13
CA LEU A 49 -6.03 2.92 -7.94
C LEU A 49 -5.05 4.00 -7.54
N GLU A 50 -5.55 5.20 -7.28
CA GLU A 50 -4.75 6.27 -6.70
C GLU A 50 -5.34 6.62 -5.35
N ILE A 51 -4.53 6.56 -4.30
CA ILE A 51 -4.95 6.75 -2.93
C ILE A 51 -4.14 7.89 -2.33
N GLU A 52 -4.81 8.89 -1.76
CA GLU A 52 -4.15 10.07 -1.18
C GLU A 52 -4.60 10.27 0.25
N GLY A 53 -3.68 10.66 1.11
CA GLY A 53 -3.99 10.97 2.50
C GLY A 53 -2.80 11.60 3.21
N SER A 54 -2.99 11.88 4.49
CA SER A 54 -1.98 12.55 5.31
C SER A 54 -1.75 11.83 6.64
N PRO A 55 -1.36 10.56 6.61
CA PRO A 55 -1.11 9.72 5.46
C PRO A 55 -2.34 8.89 5.05
N ALA A 56 -2.29 8.35 3.84
CA ALA A 56 -3.15 7.24 3.48
C ALA A 56 -2.55 5.96 4.06
N THR A 57 -3.40 5.04 4.48
CA THR A 57 -2.94 3.78 5.07
C THR A 57 -3.65 2.60 4.43
N LEU A 58 -2.94 1.49 4.35
CA LEU A 58 -3.55 0.23 3.96
C LEU A 58 -3.04 -0.89 4.86
N LYS A 59 -3.91 -1.85 5.12
CA LYS A 59 -3.60 -3.03 5.94
C LYS A 59 -4.21 -4.24 5.28
N GLN A 60 -3.53 -5.36 5.36
CA GLN A 60 -4.00 -6.61 4.79
C GLN A 60 -3.33 -7.77 5.50
N LEU A 61 -3.98 -8.93 5.51
CA LEU A 61 -3.33 -10.17 5.91
C LEU A 61 -2.68 -10.79 4.69
N ASN A 62 -1.45 -11.28 4.83
CA ASN A 62 -0.79 -11.99 3.75
C ASN A 62 -1.28 -13.46 3.72
N ASP A 63 -0.70 -14.27 2.85
CA ASP A 63 -1.13 -15.65 2.68
C ASP A 63 -0.94 -16.50 3.94
N ASN A 64 -0.07 -16.06 4.84
CA ASN A 64 0.17 -16.73 6.12
C ASN A 64 -0.68 -16.16 7.25
N ASN A 65 -1.70 -15.34 6.94
CA ASN A 65 -2.54 -14.65 7.92
C ASN A 65 -1.76 -13.71 8.82
N GLU A 66 -0.65 -13.18 8.33
CA GLU A 66 0.15 -12.22 9.08
C GLU A 66 -0.18 -10.82 8.60
N PRO A 67 -0.27 -9.83 9.51
CA PRO A 67 -0.60 -8.48 9.11
C PRO A 67 0.55 -7.80 8.37
N VAL A 68 0.21 -7.14 7.28
CA VAL A 68 1.12 -6.23 6.58
C VAL A 68 0.41 -4.91 6.45
N SER A 69 1.17 -3.83 6.52
CA SER A 69 0.60 -2.49 6.41
C SER A 69 1.53 -1.57 5.65
N GLY A 70 0.92 -0.56 5.03
CA GLY A 70 1.66 0.47 4.33
C GLY A 70 1.04 1.82 4.62
N ARG A 71 1.86 2.87 4.55
CA ARG A 71 1.35 4.23 4.63
C ARG A 71 2.23 5.14 3.80
N ALA A 72 1.62 6.16 3.23
CA ALA A 72 2.31 7.18 2.47
C ALA A 72 1.33 8.31 2.16
N ARG A 73 1.83 9.44 1.69
CA ARG A 73 0.94 10.50 1.23
C ARG A 73 0.20 10.09 -0.02
N ASN A 74 0.86 9.33 -0.89
CA ASN A 74 0.27 8.84 -2.13
C ASN A 74 0.57 7.35 -2.30
N ILE A 75 -0.46 6.58 -2.59
CA ILE A 75 -0.32 5.15 -2.84
C ILE A 75 -0.97 4.86 -4.19
N ILE A 76 -0.24 4.21 -5.08
CA ILE A 76 -0.73 3.90 -6.43
C ILE A 76 -0.58 2.40 -6.67
N TYR A 77 -1.69 1.76 -7.03
CA TYR A 77 -1.68 0.37 -7.45
C TYR A 77 -1.99 0.28 -8.94
N THR A 78 -1.13 -0.40 -9.69
CA THR A 78 -1.32 -0.62 -11.13
C THR A 78 -1.57 -2.10 -11.37
N GLU A 79 -2.77 -2.42 -11.88
CA GLU A 79 -3.25 -3.80 -11.94
C GLU A 79 -2.44 -4.66 -12.91
N ASN A 80 -2.19 -4.18 -14.12
CA ASN A 80 -1.50 -4.99 -15.12
C ASN A 80 -0.03 -5.21 -14.79
N GLN A 81 0.56 -4.41 -13.94
CA GLN A 81 1.95 -4.56 -13.51
C GLN A 81 2.04 -5.20 -12.14
N LEU A 82 0.92 -5.40 -11.46
CA LEU A 82 0.87 -5.90 -10.08
C LEU A 82 1.82 -5.12 -9.19
N LEU A 83 1.84 -3.80 -9.39
CA LEU A 83 2.81 -2.91 -8.74
C LEU A 83 2.11 -1.96 -7.79
N LEU A 84 2.56 -1.95 -6.56
CA LEU A 84 2.13 -1.03 -5.52
C LEU A 84 3.25 -0.04 -5.26
N LYS A 85 2.94 1.26 -5.36
CA LYS A 85 3.89 2.33 -5.07
C LYS A 85 3.41 3.13 -3.89
N LEU A 86 4.29 3.33 -2.92
CA LEU A 86 4.05 4.22 -1.79
C LEU A 86 5.01 5.39 -1.92
N MET A 87 4.48 6.61 -1.92
CA MET A 87 5.30 7.81 -2.12
C MET A 87 4.97 8.87 -1.09
N GLY A 88 6.00 9.49 -0.54
CA GLY A 88 5.88 10.54 0.46
C GLY A 88 5.82 9.98 1.87
N ASP A 89 6.94 10.05 2.60
CA ASP A 89 7.07 9.48 3.93
C ASP A 89 6.53 8.06 3.97
N ALA A 90 7.01 7.25 3.04
CA ALA A 90 6.51 5.90 2.86
C ALA A 90 7.01 4.98 3.96
N ARG A 91 6.14 4.12 4.45
CA ARG A 91 6.49 3.05 5.38
C ARG A 91 5.77 1.78 4.98
N PHE A 92 6.50 0.68 4.98
CA PHE A 92 5.93 -0.64 4.82
C PHE A 92 6.32 -1.47 6.05
N GLN A 93 5.36 -2.14 6.64
CA GLN A 93 5.57 -2.91 7.85
C GLN A 93 4.96 -4.29 7.70
N SER A 94 5.79 -5.29 7.95
CA SER A 94 5.33 -6.67 8.06
C SER A 94 5.61 -7.12 9.50
N GLU A 95 5.30 -8.38 9.80
CA GLU A 95 5.51 -8.88 11.15
C GLU A 95 6.97 -8.82 11.56
N ALA A 96 7.89 -9.04 10.61
CA ALA A 96 9.33 -9.10 10.88
C ALA A 96 10.04 -7.79 10.62
N ASP A 97 9.56 -7.00 9.67
CA ASP A 97 10.35 -5.90 9.14
C ASP A 97 9.56 -4.60 9.08
N THR A 98 10.28 -3.49 9.25
CA THR A 98 9.73 -2.14 9.01
C THR A 98 10.70 -1.42 8.09
N ILE A 99 10.19 -0.89 6.98
CA ILE A 99 10.98 -0.18 5.99
C ILE A 99 10.43 1.22 5.82
N ASP A 100 11.30 2.23 5.94
CA ASP A 100 10.96 3.63 5.73
C ASP A 100 11.76 4.18 4.55
N GLY A 101 11.13 5.01 3.74
CA GLY A 101 11.80 5.69 2.66
C GLY A 101 10.93 6.79 2.11
N GLU A 102 11.44 7.59 1.17
CA GLU A 102 10.61 8.55 0.49
C GLU A 102 9.64 7.86 -0.44
N TRP A 103 10.08 6.77 -1.04
CA TRP A 103 9.21 5.93 -1.86
C TRP A 103 9.54 4.45 -1.62
N ILE A 104 8.52 3.60 -1.80
CA ILE A 104 8.64 2.16 -1.72
C ILE A 104 7.80 1.57 -2.84
N THR A 105 8.36 0.62 -3.60
CA THR A 105 7.60 -0.13 -4.60
C THR A 105 7.61 -1.60 -4.25
N ILE A 106 6.45 -2.23 -4.41
CA ILE A 106 6.26 -3.64 -4.10
C ILE A 106 5.59 -4.31 -5.28
N ASN A 107 6.20 -5.39 -5.78
CA ASN A 107 5.54 -6.25 -6.75
C ASN A 107 4.66 -7.23 -5.98
N THR A 108 3.34 -7.13 -6.16
CA THR A 108 2.40 -7.92 -5.35
C THR A 108 2.37 -9.39 -5.74
N ASN A 109 2.96 -9.73 -6.88
CA ASN A 109 3.04 -11.13 -7.32
C ASN A 109 4.30 -11.82 -6.78
N THR A 110 5.44 -11.13 -6.78
CA THR A 110 6.73 -11.72 -6.38
C THR A 110 7.19 -11.29 -5.00
N ASP A 111 6.50 -10.31 -4.39
CA ASP A 111 6.88 -9.67 -3.13
C ASP A 111 8.24 -8.96 -3.19
N ALA A 112 8.75 -8.71 -4.41
CA ALA A 112 9.97 -7.94 -4.56
C ALA A 112 9.72 -6.50 -4.13
N LEU A 113 10.62 -5.94 -3.34
CA LEU A 113 10.48 -4.62 -2.75
C LEU A 113 11.70 -3.77 -3.05
N LYS A 114 11.47 -2.52 -3.42
CA LYS A 114 12.52 -1.51 -3.59
C LYS A 114 12.11 -0.27 -2.80
N ALA A 115 13.10 0.41 -2.25
CA ALA A 115 12.86 1.64 -1.50
C ALA A 115 13.97 2.62 -1.81
N GLY A 116 13.65 3.91 -1.71
CA GLY A 116 14.62 4.95 -1.97
C GLY A 116 14.30 6.23 -1.22
N SER A 117 15.27 7.16 -1.26
CA SER A 117 15.10 8.48 -0.67
C SER A 117 15.52 9.53 -1.68
N LYS A 118 15.11 10.78 -1.42
CA LYS A 118 15.61 11.89 -2.20
C LYS A 118 17.07 12.12 -1.85
N LYS A 119 17.84 12.49 -2.86
CA LYS A 119 19.25 12.82 -2.66
C LYS A 119 19.37 13.96 -1.63
N GLY A 120 20.19 13.74 -0.61
CA GLY A 120 20.43 14.74 0.42
C GLY A 120 19.37 14.83 1.50
N GLU A 121 18.37 13.95 1.45
CA GLU A 121 17.32 13.91 2.46
C GLU A 121 17.33 12.60 3.20
N ASN A 122 16.22 12.28 3.89
CA ASN A 122 16.12 11.08 4.71
C ASN A 122 16.52 9.83 3.93
N ARG A 123 17.35 9.04 4.53
CA ARG A 123 17.81 7.80 3.93
C ARG A 123 16.77 6.70 4.14
N VAL A 124 16.85 5.66 3.32
CA VAL A 124 16.07 4.45 3.54
C VAL A 124 16.49 3.83 4.86
N ARG A 125 15.51 3.43 5.65
CA ARG A 125 15.76 2.78 6.93
C ARG A 125 14.98 1.50 6.99
N MET A 126 15.62 0.47 7.50
CA MET A 126 14.98 -0.81 7.70
C MET A 126 15.26 -1.30 9.10
N ILE A 127 14.21 -1.73 9.79
CA ILE A 127 14.31 -2.33 11.10
C ILE A 127 13.81 -3.76 10.98
N ILE A 128 14.68 -4.70 11.32
CA ILE A 128 14.37 -6.12 11.28
C ILE A 128 14.19 -6.59 12.70
N GLN A 129 13.03 -7.16 12.99
CA GLN A 129 12.79 -7.75 14.30
C GLN A 129 13.08 -9.24 14.23
N PRO A 130 13.90 -9.75 15.14
CA PRO A 130 14.16 -11.18 15.16
C PRO A 130 12.86 -11.93 15.38
N LYS A 131 12.63 -12.95 14.58
CA LYS A 131 11.50 -13.82 14.81
C LYS A 131 11.77 -14.63 16.06
N ASN A 132 10.77 -14.71 16.89
CA ASN A 132 10.86 -15.49 18.12
C ASN A 132 10.57 -16.96 17.82
N THR A 133 11.49 -17.61 17.12
CA THR A 133 11.34 -19.01 16.76
C THR A 133 12.18 -19.88 17.71
N PRO A 134 11.67 -21.01 18.13
CA PRO A 134 12.43 -21.89 19.02
C PRO A 134 13.63 -22.56 18.37
N THR A 135 13.69 -22.55 17.10
CA THR A 135 14.82 -23.14 16.37
C THR A 135 15.68 -22.07 15.82
N SER A 136 16.64 -21.93 16.17
CA SER A 136 17.19 -20.90 15.45
C SER A 136 18.48 -20.53 15.76
N ASP A 137 17.55 -21.15 15.98
CA ASP A 137 18.11 -20.90 16.14
C ASP A 137 18.98 -20.80 16.18
N LYS A 138 18.97 -20.97 16.39
CA LYS A 138 19.41 -21.05 16.54
C LYS A 138 20.34 -21.03 16.28
N THR A 139 20.35 -21.37 16.15
CA THR A 139 20.98 -21.46 16.01
C THR A 139 21.94 -21.42 15.63
N ILE A 140 22.18 -21.51 15.53
CA ILE A 140 22.77 -21.52 15.27
C ILE A 140 23.56 -21.28 15.26
N LYS A 141 23.81 -21.40 15.29
CA LYS A 141 24.16 -21.27 15.42
C LYS A 141 24.71 -21.33 15.29
#